data_15d9dccd692511b5d19d29fedcbe2b9a
#
_entry.id   15d9dccd692511b5d19d29fedcbe2b9a
#
_cell.length_a   1.000
_cell.length_b   1.000
_cell.length_c   1.000
_cell.angle_alpha   90.00
_cell.angle_beta   90.00
_cell.angle_gamma   90.00
#
_symmetry.space_group_name_H-M   'P 1'
#
loop_
_entity.id
_entity.type
_entity.pdbx_description
1 polymer ?
#
loop_
_entity_poly.entity_id
_entity_poly.type
_entity_poly.pdbx_seq_one_letter_code
_entity_poly.pdbx_strand_id
1 'polypeptide(L)'
;MNNVQTFGSRWRQFNALTKPRVIQLIVFCALIGMVLAVPGVPSWPEIQLAAWACLGIWLVAGAAAAFNCLVEKSIDAQMRRTAWRPTANGELSDWQALSFSAIMCALGSFVLYNFVNPLTMWLTFATFVGYAVIYTVILKPLTPQNIVIGGASGAMPPVLGWAAMTGDVGPEALILFLIIFLWTPPHFWSLALYRVEDYRKSGLPMLPVTHGNEFTRLQILLYTFILLAACMMPFIYSMSGWLYLVVALVLSFGFCGYAWALWRNYSDALSRKTFRFSLIHLSVLFAALLVDHYV
;
A
#
# COMPACT_ATOMS: atom_id res chain seq x y z
N MET A 1 7.80 -30.15 -28.16
CA MET A 1 8.46 -30.59 -26.90
C MET A 1 7.63 -30.09 -25.75
N ASN A 2 6.83 -30.96 -25.12
CA ASN A 2 6.03 -30.58 -23.95
C ASN A 2 6.96 -30.39 -22.76
N ASN A 3 7.25 -29.15 -22.40
CA ASN A 3 7.89 -28.85 -21.13
C ASN A 3 6.94 -29.30 -20.01
N VAL A 4 7.23 -30.42 -19.37
CA VAL A 4 6.57 -30.84 -18.14
C VAL A 4 6.96 -29.81 -17.08
N GLN A 5 6.09 -28.81 -16.87
CA GLN A 5 6.30 -27.85 -15.80
C GLN A 5 6.23 -28.59 -14.47
N THR A 6 7.33 -28.59 -13.72
CA THR A 6 7.38 -29.20 -12.39
C THR A 6 6.48 -28.44 -11.42
N PHE A 7 5.92 -29.11 -10.40
CA PHE A 7 5.10 -28.49 -9.35
C PHE A 7 5.78 -27.25 -8.75
N GLY A 8 7.09 -27.30 -8.54
CA GLY A 8 7.87 -26.17 -8.02
C GLY A 8 7.93 -24.96 -8.97
N SER A 9 7.86 -25.14 -10.30
CA SER A 9 7.80 -24.03 -11.24
C SER A 9 6.41 -23.38 -11.25
N ARG A 10 5.35 -24.18 -11.18
CA ARG A 10 3.96 -23.69 -11.08
C ARG A 10 3.72 -22.90 -9.81
N TRP A 11 4.17 -23.41 -8.66
CA TRP A 11 4.07 -22.68 -7.39
C TRP A 11 4.74 -21.30 -7.45
N ARG A 12 5.94 -21.20 -8.03
CA ARG A 12 6.63 -19.91 -8.20
C ARG A 12 5.85 -18.94 -9.07
N GLN A 13 5.21 -19.41 -10.13
CA GLN A 13 4.38 -18.59 -11.01
C GLN A 13 3.18 -18.01 -10.26
N PHE A 14 2.41 -18.84 -9.54
CA PHE A 14 1.27 -18.34 -8.74
C PHE A 14 1.72 -17.42 -7.60
N ASN A 15 2.81 -17.75 -6.90
CA ASN A 15 3.36 -16.87 -5.87
C ASN A 15 3.81 -15.53 -6.44
N ALA A 16 4.35 -15.47 -7.66
CA ALA A 16 4.74 -14.24 -8.30
C ALA A 16 3.55 -13.29 -8.56
N LEU A 17 2.34 -13.83 -8.84
CA LEU A 17 1.12 -13.04 -8.99
C LEU A 17 0.73 -12.29 -7.72
N THR A 18 0.98 -12.88 -6.56
CA THR A 18 0.63 -12.26 -5.26
C THR A 18 1.49 -11.06 -4.92
N LYS A 19 2.59 -10.79 -5.65
CA LYS A 19 3.53 -9.71 -5.34
C LYS A 19 4.05 -9.75 -3.90
N PRO A 20 4.75 -10.80 -3.45
CA PRO A 20 5.03 -11.07 -2.02
C PRO A 20 5.64 -9.90 -1.26
N ARG A 21 6.55 -9.14 -1.88
CA ARG A 21 7.18 -7.96 -1.24
C ARG A 21 6.18 -6.86 -0.88
N VAL A 22 5.16 -6.67 -1.72
CA VAL A 22 4.11 -5.66 -1.47
C VAL A 22 3.19 -6.15 -0.35
N ILE A 23 2.80 -7.43 -0.40
CA ILE A 23 1.92 -8.00 0.63
C ILE A 23 2.59 -8.03 2.00
N GLN A 24 3.87 -8.35 2.07
CA GLN A 24 4.62 -8.28 3.34
C GLN A 24 4.52 -6.89 3.98
N LEU A 25 4.62 -5.82 3.19
CA LEU A 25 4.45 -4.46 3.68
C LEU A 25 3.00 -4.19 4.12
N ILE A 26 2.01 -4.68 3.37
CA ILE A 26 0.59 -4.56 3.72
C ILE A 26 0.32 -5.23 5.07
N VAL A 27 0.75 -6.49 5.23
CA VAL A 27 0.57 -7.23 6.49
C VAL A 27 1.34 -6.59 7.64
N PHE A 28 2.54 -6.07 7.38
CA PHE A 28 3.30 -5.34 8.39
C PHE A 28 2.57 -4.08 8.87
N CYS A 29 1.98 -3.29 7.97
CA CYS A 29 1.16 -2.13 8.35
C CYS A 29 -0.12 -2.54 9.11
N ALA A 30 -0.74 -3.67 8.73
CA ALA A 30 -1.88 -4.21 9.48
C ALA A 30 -1.46 -4.66 10.89
N LEU A 31 -0.32 -5.34 11.01
CA LEU A 31 0.22 -5.76 12.30
C LEU A 31 0.51 -4.57 13.23
N ILE A 32 1.03 -3.47 12.68
CA ILE A 32 1.19 -2.22 13.46
C ILE A 32 -0.15 -1.73 13.98
N GLY A 33 -1.20 -1.71 13.13
CA GLY A 33 -2.55 -1.35 13.58
C GLY A 33 -3.08 -2.28 14.67
N MET A 34 -2.79 -3.58 14.59
CA MET A 34 -3.17 -4.56 15.63
C MET A 34 -2.45 -4.29 16.95
N VAL A 35 -1.14 -4.05 16.92
CA VAL A 35 -0.35 -3.78 18.12
C VAL A 35 -0.79 -2.49 18.80
N LEU A 36 -1.00 -1.42 18.04
CA LEU A 36 -1.44 -0.13 18.57
C LEU A 36 -2.87 -0.15 19.12
N ALA A 37 -3.69 -1.11 18.69
CA ALA A 37 -5.06 -1.30 19.17
C ALA A 37 -5.15 -2.03 20.52
N VAL A 38 -4.07 -2.66 20.98
CA VAL A 38 -4.03 -3.45 22.22
C VAL A 38 -3.22 -2.70 23.26
N PRO A 39 -3.78 -2.35 24.42
CA PRO A 39 -3.03 -1.71 25.49
C PRO A 39 -1.95 -2.63 26.08
N GLY A 40 -0.69 -2.19 26.08
CA GLY A 40 0.42 -2.93 26.65
C GLY A 40 0.84 -4.17 25.88
N VAL A 41 1.34 -5.20 26.57
CA VAL A 41 1.84 -6.43 25.93
C VAL A 41 0.69 -7.35 25.56
N PRO A 42 0.55 -7.76 24.26
CA PRO A 42 -0.52 -8.63 23.83
C PRO A 42 -0.53 -9.98 24.55
N SER A 43 -1.69 -10.41 24.99
CA SER A 43 -1.95 -11.73 25.57
C SER A 43 -1.90 -12.83 24.49
N TRP A 44 -1.79 -14.11 24.92
CA TRP A 44 -1.77 -15.22 23.97
C TRP A 44 -3.01 -15.31 23.05
N PRO A 45 -4.26 -15.12 23.53
CA PRO A 45 -5.44 -15.03 22.65
C PRO A 45 -5.36 -13.91 21.62
N GLU A 46 -4.84 -12.73 21.98
CA GLU A 46 -4.66 -11.61 21.06
C GLU A 46 -3.61 -11.90 19.99
N ILE A 47 -2.53 -12.59 20.35
CA ILE A 47 -1.52 -13.06 19.38
C ILE A 47 -2.13 -14.05 18.40
N GLN A 48 -2.97 -14.99 18.87
CA GLN A 48 -3.67 -15.93 17.99
C GLN A 48 -4.65 -15.20 17.06
N LEU A 49 -5.40 -14.24 17.57
CA LEU A 49 -6.32 -13.41 16.79
C LEU A 49 -5.56 -12.64 15.70
N ALA A 50 -4.44 -12.00 16.05
CA ALA A 50 -3.59 -11.28 15.12
C ALA A 50 -3.02 -12.21 14.03
N ALA A 51 -2.65 -13.45 14.36
CA ALA A 51 -2.18 -14.43 13.39
C ALA A 51 -3.26 -14.80 12.36
N TRP A 52 -4.51 -15.06 12.80
CA TRP A 52 -5.63 -15.30 11.90
C TRP A 52 -5.94 -14.09 11.02
N ALA A 53 -5.93 -12.88 11.61
CA ALA A 53 -6.13 -11.65 10.88
C ALA A 53 -5.05 -11.41 9.82
N CYS A 54 -3.77 -11.60 10.18
CA CYS A 54 -2.66 -11.53 9.22
C CYS A 54 -2.81 -12.52 8.07
N LEU A 55 -3.20 -13.77 8.36
CA LEU A 55 -3.42 -14.79 7.33
C LEU A 55 -4.55 -14.39 6.39
N GLY A 56 -5.71 -13.98 6.92
CA GLY A 56 -6.85 -13.58 6.10
C GLY A 56 -6.58 -12.36 5.26
N ILE A 57 -5.99 -11.31 5.84
CA ILE A 57 -5.58 -10.09 5.12
C ILE A 57 -4.55 -10.43 4.03
N TRP A 58 -3.56 -11.28 4.33
CA TRP A 58 -2.56 -11.74 3.37
C TRP A 58 -3.20 -12.44 2.17
N LEU A 59 -4.16 -13.33 2.39
CA LEU A 59 -4.86 -14.06 1.34
C LEU A 59 -5.67 -13.12 0.43
N VAL A 60 -6.45 -12.21 1.01
CA VAL A 60 -7.27 -11.26 0.23
C VAL A 60 -6.40 -10.23 -0.50
N ALA A 61 -5.34 -9.73 0.13
CA ALA A 61 -4.38 -8.84 -0.53
C ALA A 61 -3.64 -9.53 -1.68
N GLY A 62 -3.29 -10.83 -1.51
CA GLY A 62 -2.73 -11.67 -2.56
C GLY A 62 -3.68 -11.88 -3.73
N ALA A 63 -4.95 -12.10 -3.44
CA ALA A 63 -6.01 -12.17 -4.44
C ALA A 63 -6.11 -10.87 -5.24
N ALA A 64 -6.11 -9.72 -4.57
CA ALA A 64 -6.17 -8.42 -5.21
C ALA A 64 -4.94 -8.16 -6.12
N ALA A 65 -3.75 -8.56 -5.69
CA ALA A 65 -2.53 -8.47 -6.49
C ALA A 65 -2.57 -9.37 -7.71
N ALA A 66 -3.07 -10.61 -7.59
CA ALA A 66 -3.21 -11.54 -8.70
C ALA A 66 -4.23 -11.05 -9.74
N PHE A 67 -5.37 -10.53 -9.28
CA PHE A 67 -6.36 -9.90 -10.16
C PHE A 67 -5.79 -8.69 -10.89
N ASN A 68 -5.05 -7.83 -10.20
CA ASN A 68 -4.37 -6.71 -10.84
C ASN A 68 -3.37 -7.16 -11.91
N CYS A 69 -2.59 -8.25 -11.68
CA CYS A 69 -1.69 -8.80 -12.70
C CYS A 69 -2.45 -9.32 -13.93
N LEU A 70 -3.66 -9.87 -13.74
CA LEU A 70 -4.51 -10.33 -14.84
C LEU A 70 -5.00 -9.15 -15.68
N VAL A 71 -5.57 -8.13 -15.04
CA VAL A 71 -6.12 -6.95 -15.74
C VAL A 71 -5.05 -6.17 -16.48
N GLU A 72 -3.89 -6.02 -15.87
CA GLU A 72 -2.78 -5.21 -16.41
C GLU A 72 -1.84 -5.98 -17.35
N LYS A 73 -2.14 -7.24 -17.74
CA LYS A 73 -1.21 -8.10 -18.51
C LYS A 73 -0.66 -7.46 -19.78
N SER A 74 -1.48 -6.73 -20.53
CA SER A 74 -1.08 -6.03 -21.76
C SER A 74 -0.16 -4.84 -21.50
N ILE A 75 -0.42 -4.09 -20.43
CA ILE A 75 0.41 -2.97 -19.98
C ILE A 75 1.74 -3.51 -19.41
N ASP A 76 1.66 -4.56 -18.59
CA ASP A 76 2.81 -5.21 -17.98
C ASP A 76 3.79 -5.77 -19.02
N ALA A 77 3.28 -6.33 -20.12
CA ALA A 77 4.10 -6.82 -21.21
C ALA A 77 4.93 -5.72 -21.91
N GLN A 78 4.44 -4.47 -21.91
CA GLN A 78 5.13 -3.32 -22.50
C GLN A 78 6.14 -2.67 -21.55
N MET A 79 6.06 -2.96 -20.24
CA MET A 79 6.92 -2.36 -19.24
C MET A 79 8.08 -3.28 -18.87
N ARG A 80 9.33 -2.86 -19.10
CA ARG A 80 10.54 -3.64 -18.78
C ARG A 80 10.57 -4.20 -17.34
N ARG A 81 9.95 -3.49 -16.39
CA ARG A 81 9.89 -3.89 -14.98
C ARG A 81 8.94 -5.05 -14.71
N THR A 82 7.90 -5.22 -15.51
CA THR A 82 6.77 -6.13 -15.25
C THR A 82 6.54 -7.17 -16.35
N ALA A 83 7.25 -7.09 -17.48
CA ALA A 83 7.13 -8.03 -18.61
C ALA A 83 7.43 -9.50 -18.23
N TRP A 84 8.17 -9.71 -17.13
CA TRP A 84 8.47 -11.05 -16.60
C TRP A 84 7.32 -11.71 -15.84
N ARG A 85 6.23 -10.98 -15.57
CA ARG A 85 5.07 -11.52 -14.81
C ARG A 85 4.42 -12.68 -15.57
N PRO A 86 4.01 -13.77 -14.88
CA PRO A 86 3.46 -14.96 -15.51
C PRO A 86 2.22 -14.73 -16.39
N THR A 87 1.42 -13.72 -16.09
CA THR A 87 0.27 -13.34 -16.95
C THR A 87 0.71 -12.52 -18.16
N ALA A 88 1.74 -11.70 -18.03
CA ALA A 88 2.25 -10.83 -19.10
C ALA A 88 3.04 -11.62 -20.16
N ASN A 89 3.80 -12.65 -19.73
CA ASN A 89 4.61 -13.50 -20.63
C ASN A 89 3.86 -14.76 -21.12
N GLY A 90 2.60 -14.95 -20.69
CA GLY A 90 1.75 -16.07 -21.14
C GLY A 90 2.00 -17.41 -20.44
N GLU A 91 2.80 -17.46 -19.35
CA GLU A 91 3.03 -18.67 -18.56
C GLU A 91 1.79 -19.16 -17.81
N LEU A 92 0.89 -18.24 -17.43
CA LEU A 92 -0.39 -18.54 -16.82
C LEU A 92 -1.53 -17.97 -17.68
N SER A 93 -2.57 -18.77 -17.87
CA SER A 93 -3.78 -18.34 -18.58
C SER A 93 -4.62 -17.40 -17.71
N ASP A 94 -5.47 -16.63 -18.36
CA ASP A 94 -6.40 -15.70 -17.70
C ASP A 94 -7.30 -16.43 -16.71
N TRP A 95 -7.80 -17.61 -17.08
CA TRP A 95 -8.65 -18.44 -16.24
C TRP A 95 -7.90 -18.95 -14.99
N GLN A 96 -6.64 -19.34 -15.13
CA GLN A 96 -5.82 -19.77 -13.99
C GLN A 96 -5.57 -18.63 -13.00
N ALA A 97 -5.24 -17.43 -13.50
CA ALA A 97 -5.04 -16.26 -12.67
C ALA A 97 -6.34 -15.81 -11.97
N LEU A 98 -7.47 -15.83 -12.70
CA LEU A 98 -8.78 -15.47 -12.15
C LEU A 98 -9.23 -16.46 -11.06
N SER A 99 -9.16 -17.77 -11.36
CA SER A 99 -9.55 -18.82 -10.41
C SER A 99 -8.69 -18.77 -9.14
N PHE A 100 -7.38 -18.57 -9.29
CA PHE A 100 -6.46 -18.42 -8.16
C PHE A 100 -6.82 -17.21 -7.29
N SER A 101 -7.08 -16.05 -7.92
CA SER A 101 -7.54 -14.84 -7.22
C SER A 101 -8.86 -15.09 -6.48
N ALA A 102 -9.84 -15.69 -7.13
CA ALA A 102 -11.15 -15.96 -6.53
C ALA A 102 -11.05 -16.92 -5.32
N ILE A 103 -10.26 -18.00 -5.46
CA ILE A 103 -10.06 -18.97 -4.37
C ILE A 103 -9.35 -18.30 -3.18
N MET A 104 -8.30 -17.54 -3.41
CA MET A 104 -7.59 -16.82 -2.33
C MET A 104 -8.50 -15.81 -1.64
N CYS A 105 -9.32 -15.06 -2.39
CA CYS A 105 -10.26 -14.10 -1.84
C CYS A 105 -11.33 -14.82 -0.97
N ALA A 106 -11.89 -15.91 -1.46
CA ALA A 106 -12.89 -16.68 -0.73
C ALA A 106 -12.32 -17.29 0.56
N LEU A 107 -11.12 -17.89 0.49
CA LEU A 107 -10.44 -18.45 1.67
C LEU A 107 -10.08 -17.38 2.69
N GLY A 108 -9.54 -16.25 2.25
CA GLY A 108 -9.20 -15.15 3.14
C GLY A 108 -10.43 -14.55 3.82
N SER A 109 -11.52 -14.35 3.06
CA SER A 109 -12.80 -13.89 3.61
C SER A 109 -13.40 -14.89 4.60
N PHE A 110 -13.33 -16.19 4.30
CA PHE A 110 -13.75 -17.26 5.22
C PHE A 110 -12.95 -17.22 6.53
N VAL A 111 -11.62 -17.08 6.45
CA VAL A 111 -10.76 -16.98 7.64
C VAL A 111 -11.13 -15.76 8.47
N LEU A 112 -11.26 -14.59 7.86
CA LEU A 112 -11.60 -13.36 8.57
C LEU A 112 -12.98 -13.40 9.22
N TYR A 113 -13.97 -13.98 8.52
CA TYR A 113 -15.33 -14.05 9.05
C TYR A 113 -15.45 -14.99 10.25
N ASN A 114 -14.80 -16.18 10.19
CA ASN A 114 -15.00 -17.22 11.22
C ASN A 114 -14.00 -17.14 12.37
N PHE A 115 -12.78 -16.62 12.15
CA PHE A 115 -11.71 -16.63 13.15
C PHE A 115 -11.30 -15.24 13.65
N VAL A 116 -11.84 -14.16 13.03
CA VAL A 116 -11.57 -12.78 13.45
C VAL A 116 -12.90 -12.09 13.80
N ASN A 117 -13.48 -11.36 12.87
CA ASN A 117 -14.80 -10.77 13.01
C ASN A 117 -15.38 -10.35 11.64
N PRO A 118 -16.73 -10.21 11.52
CA PRO A 118 -17.38 -9.82 10.28
C PRO A 118 -16.97 -8.43 9.77
N LEU A 119 -16.71 -7.46 10.66
CA LEU A 119 -16.31 -6.10 10.27
C LEU A 119 -14.99 -6.12 9.49
N THR A 120 -13.97 -6.79 10.04
CA THR A 120 -12.67 -6.92 9.37
C THR A 120 -12.80 -7.62 8.02
N MET A 121 -13.64 -8.67 7.93
CA MET A 121 -13.88 -9.35 6.66
C MET A 121 -14.48 -8.39 5.63
N TRP A 122 -15.53 -7.64 5.98
CA TRP A 122 -16.18 -6.72 5.05
C TRP A 122 -15.28 -5.55 4.64
N LEU A 123 -14.51 -4.98 5.58
CA LEU A 123 -13.54 -3.92 5.27
C LEU A 123 -12.43 -4.43 4.36
N THR A 124 -11.93 -5.66 4.58
CA THR A 124 -10.90 -6.26 3.74
C THR A 124 -11.45 -6.57 2.34
N PHE A 125 -12.67 -7.09 2.25
CA PHE A 125 -13.32 -7.34 0.96
C PHE A 125 -13.62 -6.03 0.21
N ALA A 126 -14.11 -5.00 0.91
CA ALA A 126 -14.29 -3.67 0.31
C ALA A 126 -12.96 -3.08 -0.19
N THR A 127 -11.87 -3.28 0.54
CA THR A 127 -10.51 -2.88 0.11
C THR A 127 -10.07 -3.66 -1.13
N PHE A 128 -10.37 -4.96 -1.22
CA PHE A 128 -10.15 -5.76 -2.43
C PHE A 128 -10.90 -5.16 -3.62
N VAL A 129 -12.20 -4.89 -3.49
CA VAL A 129 -13.01 -4.27 -4.56
C VAL A 129 -12.46 -2.89 -4.93
N GLY A 130 -12.13 -2.08 -3.94
CA GLY A 130 -11.52 -0.75 -4.12
C GLY A 130 -10.23 -0.80 -4.93
N TYR A 131 -9.34 -1.72 -4.62
CA TYR A 131 -8.06 -1.85 -5.33
C TYR A 131 -8.18 -2.60 -6.66
N ALA A 132 -8.82 -3.78 -6.66
CA ALA A 132 -8.85 -4.66 -7.82
C ALA A 132 -9.79 -4.15 -8.92
N VAL A 133 -10.95 -3.59 -8.54
CA VAL A 133 -11.96 -3.12 -9.50
C VAL A 133 -11.86 -1.60 -9.66
N ILE A 134 -12.12 -0.82 -8.61
CA ILE A 134 -12.22 0.64 -8.73
C ILE A 134 -10.89 1.24 -9.16
N TYR A 135 -9.80 0.94 -8.48
CA TYR A 135 -8.49 1.51 -8.84
C TYR A 135 -7.96 0.92 -10.15
N THR A 136 -7.84 -0.42 -10.25
CA THR A 136 -7.11 -1.05 -11.35
C THR A 136 -7.87 -0.95 -12.68
N VAL A 137 -9.20 -1.23 -12.68
CA VAL A 137 -9.99 -1.28 -13.90
C VAL A 137 -10.49 0.11 -14.30
N ILE A 138 -10.91 0.93 -13.32
CA ILE A 138 -11.61 2.19 -13.61
C ILE A 138 -10.65 3.38 -13.51
N LEU A 139 -10.08 3.65 -12.34
CA LEU A 139 -9.36 4.91 -12.11
C LEU A 139 -8.03 5.00 -12.85
N LYS A 140 -7.26 3.91 -12.86
CA LYS A 140 -5.90 3.90 -13.39
C LYS A 140 -5.80 4.28 -14.86
N PRO A 141 -6.68 3.80 -15.76
CA PRO A 141 -6.67 4.23 -17.15
C PRO A 141 -7.37 5.57 -17.41
N LEU A 142 -8.26 6.04 -16.51
CA LEU A 142 -9.16 7.15 -16.79
C LEU A 142 -8.69 8.50 -16.24
N THR A 143 -7.92 8.51 -15.13
CA THR A 143 -7.66 9.78 -14.44
C THR A 143 -6.24 9.86 -13.86
N PRO A 144 -5.59 11.05 -13.90
CA PRO A 144 -4.33 11.30 -13.21
C PRO A 144 -4.47 11.30 -11.68
N GLN A 145 -5.71 11.40 -11.16
CA GLN A 145 -6.01 11.30 -9.73
C GLN A 145 -6.05 9.84 -9.22
N ASN A 146 -5.75 8.87 -10.09
CA ASN A 146 -5.74 7.44 -9.74
C ASN A 146 -4.86 7.15 -8.51
N ILE A 147 -3.74 7.85 -8.34
CA ILE A 147 -2.84 7.69 -7.19
C ILE A 147 -3.48 8.20 -5.90
N VAL A 148 -4.18 9.34 -5.96
CA VAL A 148 -4.84 9.90 -4.77
C VAL A 148 -6.01 9.01 -4.34
N ILE A 149 -6.98 8.80 -5.24
CA ILE A 149 -8.20 8.05 -4.93
C ILE A 149 -7.88 6.58 -4.64
N GLY A 150 -7.06 5.96 -5.49
CA GLY A 150 -6.62 4.56 -5.31
C GLY A 150 -5.71 4.35 -4.10
N GLY A 151 -5.04 5.41 -3.63
CA GLY A 151 -4.24 5.44 -2.41
C GLY A 151 -5.04 5.07 -1.17
N ALA A 152 -6.37 5.29 -1.18
CA ALA A 152 -7.25 4.90 -0.08
C ALA A 152 -7.18 3.38 0.20
N SER A 153 -7.19 2.54 -0.84
CA SER A 153 -7.04 1.08 -0.64
C SER A 153 -5.68 0.71 -0.07
N GLY A 154 -4.61 1.43 -0.45
CA GLY A 154 -3.26 1.24 0.09
C GLY A 154 -3.10 1.72 1.54
N ALA A 155 -3.96 2.60 2.00
CA ALA A 155 -3.96 3.14 3.36
C ALA A 155 -4.81 2.33 4.36
N MET A 156 -5.61 1.37 3.89
CA MET A 156 -6.48 0.54 4.72
C MET A 156 -5.76 -0.44 5.68
N PRO A 157 -4.58 -0.98 5.40
CA PRO A 157 -4.00 -2.04 6.21
C PRO A 157 -3.99 -1.80 7.72
N PRO A 158 -3.55 -0.66 8.28
CA PRO A 158 -3.61 -0.44 9.72
C PRO A 158 -5.06 -0.38 10.26
N VAL A 159 -6.03 0.11 9.47
CA VAL A 159 -7.46 0.08 9.84
C VAL A 159 -7.96 -1.35 9.93
N LEU A 160 -7.58 -2.21 8.99
CA LEU A 160 -7.95 -3.63 9.00
C LEU A 160 -7.37 -4.32 10.23
N GLY A 161 -6.10 -3.99 10.58
CA GLY A 161 -5.45 -4.49 11.79
C GLY A 161 -6.15 -4.02 13.06
N TRP A 162 -6.47 -2.75 13.15
CA TRP A 162 -7.21 -2.17 14.28
C TRP A 162 -8.58 -2.84 14.45
N ALA A 163 -9.38 -2.89 13.38
CA ALA A 163 -10.68 -3.52 13.38
C ALA A 163 -10.64 -5.02 13.73
N ALA A 164 -9.55 -5.70 13.40
CA ALA A 164 -9.37 -7.10 13.76
C ALA A 164 -9.28 -7.31 15.27
N MET A 165 -8.64 -6.40 15.99
CA MET A 165 -8.45 -6.51 17.44
C MET A 165 -9.62 -5.95 18.24
N THR A 166 -10.20 -4.84 17.77
CA THR A 166 -11.24 -4.10 18.52
C THR A 166 -12.66 -4.42 18.09
N GLY A 167 -12.86 -4.93 16.87
CA GLY A 167 -14.21 -5.06 16.29
C GLY A 167 -14.84 -3.71 15.89
N ASP A 168 -14.06 -2.63 15.87
CA ASP A 168 -14.52 -1.27 15.57
C ASP A 168 -13.46 -0.48 14.76
N VAL A 169 -13.86 0.68 14.21
CA VAL A 169 -12.98 1.63 13.53
C VAL A 169 -12.97 2.95 14.30
N GLY A 170 -12.08 3.04 15.27
CA GLY A 170 -11.89 4.26 16.07
C GLY A 170 -11.15 5.39 15.34
N PRO A 171 -11.13 6.59 15.93
CA PRO A 171 -10.38 7.75 15.42
C PRO A 171 -8.90 7.45 15.19
N GLU A 172 -8.29 6.65 16.04
CA GLU A 172 -6.88 6.24 15.96
C GLU A 172 -6.59 5.47 14.66
N ALA A 173 -7.47 4.53 14.30
CA ALA A 173 -7.37 3.81 13.04
C ALA A 173 -7.47 4.75 11.83
N LEU A 174 -8.36 5.75 11.91
CA LEU A 174 -8.52 6.76 10.85
C LEU A 174 -7.32 7.70 10.75
N ILE A 175 -6.65 8.01 11.86
CA ILE A 175 -5.40 8.78 11.88
C ILE A 175 -4.29 7.98 11.16
N LEU A 176 -4.12 6.70 11.44
CA LEU A 176 -3.16 5.84 10.75
C LEU A 176 -3.45 5.75 9.24
N PHE A 177 -4.73 5.61 8.88
CA PHE A 177 -5.17 5.68 7.49
C PHE A 177 -4.79 7.00 6.84
N LEU A 178 -5.09 8.12 7.49
CA LEU A 178 -4.86 9.46 6.95
C LEU A 178 -3.37 9.71 6.67
N ILE A 179 -2.48 9.27 7.57
CA ILE A 179 -1.02 9.38 7.38
C ILE A 179 -0.59 8.65 6.11
N ILE A 180 -0.97 7.39 5.92
CA ILE A 180 -0.58 6.62 4.73
C ILE A 180 -1.25 7.17 3.47
N PHE A 181 -2.50 7.59 3.58
CA PHE A 181 -3.25 8.16 2.46
C PHE A 181 -2.59 9.43 1.92
N LEU A 182 -2.22 10.36 2.82
CA LEU A 182 -1.55 11.61 2.45
C LEU A 182 -0.07 11.41 2.07
N TRP A 183 0.58 10.37 2.58
CA TRP A 183 1.93 9.98 2.19
C TRP A 183 1.99 9.41 0.76
N THR A 184 0.92 8.74 0.31
CA THR A 184 0.89 8.04 -0.97
C THR A 184 1.15 8.95 -2.19
N PRO A 185 0.52 10.13 -2.35
CA PRO A 185 0.76 10.98 -3.51
C PRO A 185 2.21 11.49 -3.62
N PRO A 186 2.83 12.12 -2.60
CA PRO A 186 4.21 12.60 -2.73
C PRO A 186 5.21 11.46 -2.95
N HIS A 187 4.96 10.27 -2.40
CA HIS A 187 5.75 9.08 -2.65
C HIS A 187 5.67 8.64 -4.12
N PHE A 188 4.47 8.36 -4.63
CA PHE A 188 4.28 7.85 -5.99
C PHE A 188 4.60 8.87 -7.06
N TRP A 189 4.28 10.14 -6.87
CA TRP A 189 4.61 11.15 -7.86
C TRP A 189 6.11 11.42 -7.94
N SER A 190 6.84 11.29 -6.83
CA SER A 190 8.31 11.31 -6.88
C SER A 190 8.87 10.16 -7.72
N LEU A 191 8.26 8.96 -7.67
CA LEU A 191 8.59 7.85 -8.57
C LEU A 191 8.22 8.17 -10.03
N ALA A 192 7.02 8.71 -10.23
CA ALA A 192 6.47 8.98 -11.55
C ALA A 192 7.27 10.03 -12.33
N LEU A 193 7.84 11.03 -11.66
CA LEU A 193 8.65 12.08 -12.27
C LEU A 193 9.87 11.50 -13.02
N TYR A 194 10.69 10.68 -12.38
CA TYR A 194 11.88 10.12 -13.04
C TYR A 194 11.60 8.90 -13.93
N ARG A 195 10.32 8.47 -13.99
CA ARG A 195 9.82 7.40 -14.87
C ARG A 195 8.77 7.88 -15.85
N VAL A 196 8.69 9.17 -16.08
CA VAL A 196 7.64 9.77 -16.92
C VAL A 196 7.59 9.17 -18.33
N GLU A 197 8.73 8.84 -18.92
CA GLU A 197 8.80 8.23 -20.25
C GLU A 197 8.23 6.81 -20.28
N ASP A 198 8.45 6.01 -19.22
CA ASP A 198 7.87 4.66 -19.12
C ASP A 198 6.34 4.74 -19.06
N TYR A 199 5.81 5.70 -18.29
CA TYR A 199 4.35 5.92 -18.18
C TYR A 199 3.75 6.48 -19.47
N ARG A 200 4.47 7.38 -20.16
CA ARG A 200 4.02 7.91 -21.45
C ARG A 200 3.90 6.81 -22.50
N LYS A 201 4.90 5.91 -22.59
CA LYS A 201 4.89 4.77 -23.51
C LYS A 201 3.76 3.77 -23.22
N SER A 202 3.41 3.59 -21.95
CA SER A 202 2.32 2.68 -21.55
C SER A 202 0.91 3.28 -21.67
N GLY A 203 0.79 4.56 -22.07
CA GLY A 203 -0.50 5.26 -22.20
C GLY A 203 -1.21 5.54 -20.88
N LEU A 204 -0.54 5.36 -19.73
CA LEU A 204 -1.13 5.63 -18.41
C LEU A 204 -1.14 7.13 -18.11
N PRO A 205 -2.30 7.71 -17.73
CA PRO A 205 -2.44 9.15 -17.49
C PRO A 205 -1.90 9.55 -16.10
N MET A 206 -0.60 9.29 -15.84
CA MET A 206 0.04 9.73 -14.61
C MET A 206 0.17 11.25 -14.56
N LEU A 207 0.12 11.84 -13.37
CA LEU A 207 0.12 13.31 -13.19
C LEU A 207 1.23 14.02 -13.97
N PRO A 208 2.51 13.58 -13.96
CA PRO A 208 3.55 14.24 -14.75
C PRO A 208 3.40 14.06 -16.28
N VAL A 209 2.64 13.03 -16.73
CA VAL A 209 2.36 12.82 -18.15
C VAL A 209 1.27 13.79 -18.64
N THR A 210 0.24 14.02 -17.82
CA THR A 210 -0.95 14.81 -18.19
C THR A 210 -0.81 16.30 -17.88
N HIS A 211 -0.20 16.64 -16.75
CA HIS A 211 -0.09 18.03 -16.24
C HIS A 211 1.34 18.54 -16.18
N GLY A 212 2.32 17.74 -16.59
CA GLY A 212 3.73 18.13 -16.62
C GLY A 212 4.43 18.05 -15.27
N ASN A 213 5.77 18.19 -15.35
CA ASN A 213 6.64 18.02 -14.18
C ASN A 213 6.50 19.17 -13.16
N GLU A 214 6.27 20.40 -13.61
CA GLU A 214 6.18 21.56 -12.71
C GLU A 214 4.96 21.45 -11.78
N PHE A 215 3.80 21.17 -12.37
CA PHE A 215 2.58 20.97 -11.60
C PHE A 215 2.72 19.80 -10.61
N THR A 216 3.31 18.67 -11.07
CA THR A 216 3.51 17.50 -10.21
C THR A 216 4.41 17.81 -9.02
N ARG A 217 5.51 18.57 -9.23
CA ARG A 217 6.43 18.99 -8.16
C ARG A 217 5.73 19.89 -7.13
N LEU A 218 4.88 20.81 -7.58
CA LEU A 218 4.08 21.64 -6.70
C LEU A 218 3.12 20.78 -5.86
N GLN A 219 2.44 19.81 -6.48
CA GLN A 219 1.54 18.91 -5.76
C GLN A 219 2.29 18.05 -4.71
N ILE A 220 3.49 17.56 -5.04
CA ILE A 220 4.34 16.85 -4.08
C ILE A 220 4.60 17.74 -2.85
N LEU A 221 4.98 18.99 -3.06
CA LEU A 221 5.26 19.93 -1.97
C LEU A 221 4.01 20.20 -1.11
N LEU A 222 2.87 20.48 -1.74
CA LEU A 222 1.63 20.76 -1.00
C LEU A 222 1.19 19.55 -0.15
N TYR A 223 1.27 18.33 -0.71
CA TYR A 223 0.93 17.12 0.02
C TYR A 223 1.88 16.83 1.18
N THR A 224 3.17 17.21 1.09
CA THR A 224 4.08 17.05 2.23
C THR A 224 3.74 17.98 3.40
N PHE A 225 3.20 19.17 3.15
CA PHE A 225 2.70 20.05 4.22
C PHE A 225 1.44 19.49 4.89
N ILE A 226 0.50 18.96 4.09
CA ILE A 226 -0.72 18.34 4.64
C ILE A 226 -0.34 17.07 5.43
N LEU A 227 0.62 16.29 4.92
CA LEU A 227 1.16 15.12 5.61
C LEU A 227 1.83 15.48 6.94
N LEU A 228 2.59 16.58 6.99
CA LEU A 228 3.18 17.09 8.25
C LEU A 228 2.10 17.29 9.31
N ALA A 229 0.99 17.95 8.95
CA ALA A 229 -0.13 18.16 9.85
C ALA A 229 -0.77 16.84 10.31
N ALA A 230 -0.97 15.89 9.41
CA ALA A 230 -1.50 14.57 9.74
C ALA A 230 -0.57 13.77 10.67
N CYS A 231 0.75 13.87 10.48
CA CYS A 231 1.74 13.21 11.35
C CYS A 231 1.77 13.78 12.77
N MET A 232 1.19 14.94 13.03
CA MET A 232 1.04 15.48 14.38
C MET A 232 -0.20 14.93 15.11
N MET A 233 -1.17 14.40 14.38
CA MET A 233 -2.46 13.96 14.96
C MET A 233 -2.33 12.86 16.03
N PRO A 234 -1.45 11.84 15.90
CA PRO A 234 -1.28 10.85 16.96
C PRO A 234 -0.94 11.48 18.33
N PHE A 235 -0.10 12.50 18.33
CA PHE A 235 0.23 13.24 19.57
C PHE A 235 -0.97 14.08 20.05
N ILE A 236 -1.64 14.81 19.17
CA ILE A 236 -2.79 15.67 19.51
C ILE A 236 -3.94 14.85 20.10
N TYR A 237 -4.16 13.63 19.58
CA TYR A 237 -5.18 12.71 20.07
C TYR A 237 -4.73 11.83 21.25
N SER A 238 -3.57 12.13 21.83
CA SER A 238 -2.98 11.35 22.93
C SER A 238 -2.80 9.85 22.63
N MET A 239 -2.69 9.52 21.35
CA MET A 239 -2.39 8.18 20.87
C MET A 239 -0.90 7.84 21.03
N SER A 240 -0.04 8.87 21.05
CA SER A 240 1.41 8.77 21.17
C SER A 240 1.97 9.95 21.94
N GLY A 241 3.15 9.77 22.57
CA GLY A 241 3.81 10.78 23.38
C GLY A 241 4.86 11.63 22.65
N TRP A 242 5.78 12.22 23.45
CA TRP A 242 6.79 13.16 22.96
C TRP A 242 7.85 12.52 22.07
N LEU A 243 8.20 11.25 22.32
CA LEU A 243 9.18 10.54 21.50
C LEU A 243 8.72 10.47 20.05
N TYR A 244 7.47 10.03 19.84
CA TYR A 244 6.85 10.03 18.52
C TYR A 244 6.82 11.42 17.90
N LEU A 245 6.37 12.44 18.63
CA LEU A 245 6.23 13.81 18.10
C LEU A 245 7.55 14.35 17.57
N VAL A 246 8.64 14.20 18.31
CA VAL A 246 9.98 14.67 17.90
C VAL A 246 10.40 13.97 16.59
N VAL A 247 10.25 12.65 16.53
CA VAL A 247 10.58 11.86 15.32
C VAL A 247 9.71 12.29 14.13
N ALA A 248 8.40 12.45 14.35
CA ALA A 248 7.45 12.87 13.33
C ALA A 248 7.80 14.25 12.75
N LEU A 249 8.15 15.21 13.60
CA LEU A 249 8.54 16.55 13.15
C LEU A 249 9.85 16.51 12.34
N VAL A 250 10.89 15.84 12.85
CA VAL A 250 12.19 15.74 12.16
C VAL A 250 12.02 15.11 10.77
N LEU A 251 11.31 13.98 10.69
CA LEU A 251 11.10 13.28 9.44
C LEU A 251 10.24 14.09 8.46
N SER A 252 9.16 14.72 8.95
CA SER A 252 8.24 15.46 8.09
C SER A 252 8.86 16.76 7.59
N PHE A 253 9.61 17.50 8.42
CA PHE A 253 10.41 18.64 7.94
C PHE A 253 11.48 18.23 6.94
N GLY A 254 12.14 17.09 7.16
CA GLY A 254 13.05 16.50 6.18
C GLY A 254 12.37 16.21 4.85
N PHE A 255 11.15 15.65 4.87
CA PHE A 255 10.39 15.38 3.65
C PHE A 255 9.96 16.67 2.94
N CYS A 256 9.47 17.67 3.68
CA CYS A 256 9.19 19.01 3.15
C CYS A 256 10.44 19.63 2.51
N GLY A 257 11.63 19.49 3.14
CA GLY A 257 12.90 19.97 2.60
C GLY A 257 13.28 19.32 1.27
N TYR A 258 13.14 17.99 1.15
CA TYR A 258 13.33 17.28 -0.11
C TYR A 258 12.31 17.70 -1.17
N ALA A 259 11.05 17.86 -0.80
CA ALA A 259 9.98 18.31 -1.72
C ALA A 259 10.19 19.73 -2.18
N TRP A 260 10.61 20.64 -1.28
CA TRP A 260 10.98 22.02 -1.63
C TRP A 260 12.17 22.08 -2.58
N ALA A 261 13.24 21.34 -2.31
CA ALA A 261 14.38 21.25 -3.20
C ALA A 261 13.99 20.72 -4.59
N LEU A 262 13.14 19.71 -4.64
CA LEU A 262 12.62 19.12 -5.87
C LEU A 262 11.74 20.11 -6.66
N TRP A 263 10.94 20.92 -5.95
CA TRP A 263 10.13 21.96 -6.57
C TRP A 263 10.99 23.07 -7.19
N ARG A 264 12.04 23.51 -6.48
CA ARG A 264 12.94 24.58 -6.96
C ARG A 264 13.85 24.13 -8.09
N ASN A 265 14.50 22.99 -7.93
CA ASN A 265 15.53 22.49 -8.84
C ASN A 265 15.29 21.01 -9.16
N TYR A 266 14.62 20.74 -10.28
CA TYR A 266 14.36 19.37 -10.69
C TYR A 266 15.61 18.66 -11.17
N SER A 267 15.79 17.42 -10.73
CA SER A 267 16.63 16.42 -11.37
C SER A 267 16.09 15.02 -11.05
N ASP A 268 16.32 14.07 -11.95
CA ASP A 268 15.97 12.65 -11.73
C ASP A 268 16.65 12.08 -10.47
N ALA A 269 17.88 12.50 -10.22
CA ALA A 269 18.63 12.08 -9.03
C ALA A 269 17.96 12.57 -7.74
N LEU A 270 17.49 13.83 -7.70
CA LEU A 270 16.78 14.39 -6.55
C LEU A 270 15.40 13.73 -6.39
N SER A 271 14.69 13.50 -7.48
CA SER A 271 13.40 12.79 -7.46
C SER A 271 13.53 11.38 -6.88
N ARG A 272 14.58 10.64 -7.25
CA ARG A 272 14.92 9.32 -6.66
C ARG A 272 15.27 9.42 -5.18
N LYS A 273 15.99 10.47 -4.76
CA LYS A 273 16.30 10.70 -3.34
C LYS A 273 15.05 10.98 -2.54
N THR A 274 14.15 11.84 -3.05
CA THR A 274 12.84 12.14 -2.45
C THR A 274 12.00 10.88 -2.30
N PHE A 275 11.91 10.05 -3.34
CA PHE A 275 11.24 8.76 -3.30
C PHE A 275 11.84 7.81 -2.24
N ARG A 276 13.17 7.70 -2.16
CA ARG A 276 13.82 6.86 -1.15
C ARG A 276 13.60 7.39 0.27
N PHE A 277 13.67 8.71 0.43
CA PHE A 277 13.42 9.35 1.73
C PHE A 277 11.99 9.11 2.20
N SER A 278 11.00 9.13 1.32
CA SER A 278 9.61 8.84 1.70
C SER A 278 9.44 7.43 2.27
N LEU A 279 10.20 6.44 1.81
CA LEU A 279 10.20 5.09 2.40
C LEU A 279 10.78 5.11 3.82
N ILE A 280 11.90 5.81 4.03
CA ILE A 280 12.49 5.99 5.36
C ILE A 280 11.51 6.71 6.28
N HIS A 281 10.90 7.80 5.80
CA HIS A 281 9.90 8.58 6.53
C HIS A 281 8.80 7.69 7.10
N LEU A 282 8.11 6.91 6.25
CA LEU A 282 7.00 6.08 6.71
C LEU A 282 7.48 4.96 7.66
N SER A 283 8.57 4.28 7.31
CA SER A 283 9.09 3.16 8.12
C SER A 283 9.53 3.59 9.50
N VAL A 284 10.27 4.71 9.61
CA VAL A 284 10.76 5.21 10.91
C VAL A 284 9.61 5.84 11.70
N LEU A 285 8.66 6.52 11.04
CA LEU A 285 7.48 7.07 11.70
C LEU A 285 6.64 5.98 12.38
N PHE A 286 6.37 4.87 11.68
CA PHE A 286 5.61 3.75 12.24
C PHE A 286 6.41 2.97 13.28
N ALA A 287 7.73 2.87 13.14
CA ALA A 287 8.58 2.33 14.19
C ALA A 287 8.55 3.20 15.47
N ALA A 288 8.54 4.53 15.32
CA ALA A 288 8.41 5.45 16.45
C ALA A 288 7.05 5.31 17.15
N LEU A 289 5.94 5.13 16.40
CA LEU A 289 4.63 4.81 16.99
C LEU A 289 4.67 3.55 17.85
N LEU A 290 5.31 2.48 17.34
CA LEU A 290 5.44 1.22 18.10
C LEU A 290 6.30 1.36 19.34
N VAL A 291 7.43 2.07 19.27
CA VAL A 291 8.29 2.27 20.43
C VAL A 291 7.60 3.12 21.49
N ASP A 292 6.99 4.23 21.06
CA ASP A 292 6.30 5.16 21.96
C ASP A 292 5.06 4.54 22.62
N HIS A 293 4.45 3.51 22.01
CA HIS A 293 3.33 2.76 22.58
C HIS A 293 3.69 1.97 23.85
N TYR A 294 4.98 1.61 24.01
CA TYR A 294 5.47 0.81 25.15
C TYR A 294 6.31 1.63 26.16
N VAL A 295 6.54 2.91 25.93
CA VAL A 295 7.31 3.81 26.78
C VAL A 295 6.39 4.82 27.48
#